data_4d63740b050ac61cfe76c26058f0ac59
#
_entry.id   4d63740b050ac61cfe76c26058f0ac59
#
_cell.length_a   1.000
_cell.length_b   1.000
_cell.length_c   1.000
_cell.angle_alpha   90.00
_cell.angle_beta   90.00
_cell.angle_gamma   90.00
#
_symmetry.space_group_name_H-M   'P 1'
#
loop_
_entity.id
_entity.type
_entity.pdbx_description
1 polymer ?
#
loop_
_entity_poly.entity_id
_entity_poly.type
_entity_poly.pdbx_seq_one_letter_code
_entity_poly.pdbx_strand_id
1 'polypeptide(L)'
;MNPRVKFALLLIAACAISTVAMAHIGVDNHEHSGFLTGFLHPIGGMDHLAAMVSVGLWSALAARRASPALLWGPLGFASMLLVGALIGLQGIAIPAVEPMIAASLLVTGLLVASRLRVPGIAAALIVGVFAVFHGLAHGYELAGSPSALHTLAGMLTATVLLHAAGLTLGW
;
A
#
# COMPACT_ATOMS: atom_id res chain seq x y z
N MET A 1 20.19 14.12 21.67
CA MET A 1 19.80 13.91 20.26
C MET A 1 18.31 14.20 20.16
N ASN A 2 17.91 15.05 19.22
CA ASN A 2 16.52 15.48 19.01
C ASN A 2 15.63 14.24 18.77
N PRO A 3 14.45 14.09 19.44
CA PRO A 3 13.55 12.95 19.25
C PRO A 3 13.14 12.72 17.80
N ARG A 4 13.08 13.79 16.99
CA ARG A 4 12.83 13.69 15.55
C ARG A 4 13.96 13.01 14.79
N VAL A 5 15.22 13.24 15.20
CA VAL A 5 16.39 12.60 14.59
C VAL A 5 16.46 11.12 14.99
N LYS A 6 16.15 10.79 16.25
CA LYS A 6 16.05 9.40 16.70
C LYS A 6 15.00 8.63 15.91
N PHE A 7 13.83 9.23 15.71
CA PHE A 7 12.73 8.59 14.97
C PHE A 7 13.08 8.40 13.49
N ALA A 8 13.70 9.39 12.85
CA ALA A 8 14.16 9.27 11.47
C ALA A 8 15.24 8.20 11.30
N LEU A 9 16.19 8.11 12.24
CA LEU A 9 17.22 7.08 12.24
C LEU A 9 16.66 5.67 12.48
N LEU A 10 15.64 5.53 13.34
CA LEU A 10 14.93 4.27 13.54
C LEU A 10 14.15 3.84 12.28
N LEU A 11 13.52 4.77 11.58
CA LEU A 11 12.87 4.51 10.30
C LEU A 11 13.87 4.07 9.23
N ILE A 12 15.00 4.78 9.11
CA ILE A 12 16.08 4.42 8.17
C ILE A 12 16.65 3.05 8.52
N ALA A 13 16.87 2.77 9.82
CA ALA A 13 17.35 1.47 10.27
C ALA A 13 16.33 0.36 10.00
N ALA A 14 15.04 0.60 10.22
CA ALA A 14 13.98 -0.34 9.90
C ALA A 14 13.90 -0.63 8.39
N CYS A 15 14.08 0.39 7.53
CA CYS A 15 14.17 0.21 6.09
C CYS A 15 15.46 -0.53 5.65
N ALA A 16 16.57 -0.34 6.36
CA ALA A 16 17.84 -1.00 6.06
C ALA A 16 17.87 -2.48 6.48
N ILE A 17 17.02 -2.87 7.44
CA ILE A 17 16.84 -4.25 7.91
C ILE A 17 15.88 -5.04 7.00
N SER A 18 15.27 -4.39 6.02
CA SER A 18 14.48 -5.07 4.97
C SER A 18 15.42 -5.90 4.08
N THR A 19 16.07 -6.88 4.70
CA THR A 19 16.70 -7.99 3.98
C THR A 19 15.59 -8.66 3.20
N VAL A 20 15.63 -8.45 1.86
CA VAL A 20 14.95 -9.27 0.86
C VAL A 20 13.65 -9.87 1.43
N ALA A 21 12.61 -9.07 1.50
CA ALA A 21 11.28 -9.62 1.59
C ALA A 21 11.09 -10.40 0.29
N MET A 22 11.52 -11.66 0.34
CA MET A 22 11.20 -12.63 -0.68
C MET A 22 9.69 -12.77 -0.61
N ALA A 23 8.99 -12.04 -1.45
CA ALA A 23 7.62 -12.33 -1.82
C ALA A 23 7.62 -13.66 -2.59
N HIS A 24 8.14 -14.71 -1.94
CA HIS A 24 7.90 -16.06 -2.38
C HIS A 24 6.48 -16.39 -1.93
N ILE A 25 5.54 -16.15 -2.80
CA ILE A 25 4.35 -16.98 -2.82
C ILE A 25 4.91 -18.36 -3.13
N GLY A 26 5.11 -19.18 -2.09
CA GLY A 26 5.43 -20.57 -2.26
C GLY A 26 4.38 -21.15 -3.20
N VAL A 27 4.84 -21.87 -4.22
CA VAL A 27 4.00 -22.68 -5.08
C VAL A 27 3.51 -23.86 -4.22
N ASP A 28 2.64 -23.57 -3.26
CA ASP A 28 1.88 -24.59 -2.58
C ASP A 28 0.74 -24.96 -3.51
N ASN A 29 0.80 -26.19 -4.02
CA ASN A 29 -0.19 -26.82 -4.92
C ASN A 29 -1.56 -27.03 -4.26
N HIS A 30 -1.95 -26.19 -3.33
CA HIS A 30 -3.29 -26.16 -2.75
C HIS A 30 -3.97 -24.87 -3.19
N GLU A 31 -5.10 -25.00 -3.86
CA GLU A 31 -5.98 -23.91 -4.31
C GLU A 31 -6.49 -23.06 -3.13
N HIS A 32 -5.62 -22.32 -2.49
CA HIS A 32 -5.99 -21.30 -1.49
C HIS A 32 -6.16 -19.92 -2.14
N SER A 33 -6.64 -19.90 -3.37
CA SER A 33 -6.98 -18.69 -4.09
C SER A 33 -8.43 -18.31 -3.78
N GLY A 34 -8.66 -17.06 -3.40
CA GLY A 34 -10.01 -16.58 -3.10
C GLY A 34 -9.99 -15.36 -2.21
N PHE A 35 -11.17 -14.93 -1.78
CA PHE A 35 -11.33 -13.70 -0.99
C PHE A 35 -10.47 -13.70 0.28
N LEU A 36 -10.47 -14.80 1.05
CA LEU A 36 -9.74 -14.85 2.32
C LEU A 36 -8.23 -14.75 2.12
N THR A 37 -7.69 -15.45 1.12
CA THR A 37 -6.26 -15.35 0.76
C THR A 37 -5.89 -13.91 0.39
N GLY A 38 -6.70 -13.28 -0.48
CA GLY A 38 -6.52 -11.89 -0.83
C GLY A 38 -6.64 -10.95 0.36
N PHE A 39 -7.57 -11.19 1.27
CA PHE A 39 -7.75 -10.39 2.48
C PHE A 39 -6.56 -10.48 3.44
N LEU A 40 -6.01 -11.66 3.64
CA LEU A 40 -4.89 -11.89 4.54
C LEU A 40 -3.55 -11.43 3.94
N HIS A 41 -3.43 -11.36 2.61
CA HIS A 41 -2.18 -11.02 1.95
C HIS A 41 -1.61 -9.65 2.36
N PRO A 42 -2.34 -8.51 2.31
CA PRO A 42 -1.79 -7.23 2.75
C PRO A 42 -1.53 -7.15 4.27
N ILE A 43 -2.19 -7.99 5.05
CA ILE A 43 -1.99 -8.06 6.50
C ILE A 43 -0.71 -8.82 6.83
N GLY A 44 -0.38 -9.87 6.07
CA GLY A 44 0.81 -10.68 6.23
C GLY A 44 2.07 -10.09 5.60
N GLY A 45 1.92 -9.25 4.57
CA GLY A 45 3.03 -8.57 3.89
C GLY A 45 3.39 -7.27 4.60
N MET A 46 4.59 -7.20 5.23
CA MET A 46 5.02 -6.04 6.02
C MET A 46 5.10 -4.75 5.19
N ASP A 47 5.48 -4.84 3.93
CA ASP A 47 5.53 -3.74 2.97
C ASP A 47 4.13 -3.19 2.67
N HIS A 48 3.17 -4.08 2.38
CA HIS A 48 1.78 -3.73 2.13
C HIS A 48 1.12 -3.14 3.37
N LEU A 49 1.28 -3.81 4.52
CA LEU A 49 0.76 -3.35 5.79
C LEU A 49 1.27 -1.94 6.11
N ALA A 50 2.60 -1.74 6.00
CA ALA A 50 3.22 -0.45 6.27
C ALA A 50 2.76 0.63 5.30
N ALA A 51 2.71 0.35 3.99
CA ALA A 51 2.26 1.32 2.99
C ALA A 51 0.82 1.76 3.25
N MET A 52 -0.10 0.82 3.42
CA MET A 52 -1.54 1.11 3.57
C MET A 52 -1.85 1.83 4.89
N VAL A 53 -1.27 1.38 6.00
CA VAL A 53 -1.43 2.07 7.29
C VAL A 53 -0.82 3.46 7.23
N SER A 54 0.35 3.64 6.60
CA SER A 54 1.01 4.93 6.46
C SER A 54 0.21 5.95 5.65
N VAL A 55 -0.49 5.54 4.60
CA VAL A 55 -1.36 6.42 3.81
C VAL A 55 -2.51 6.95 4.68
N GLY A 56 -3.18 6.09 5.43
CA GLY A 56 -4.23 6.51 6.37
C GLY A 56 -3.70 7.42 7.47
N LEU A 57 -2.58 7.03 8.09
CA LEU A 57 -1.91 7.78 9.15
C LEU A 57 -1.49 9.18 8.67
N TRP A 58 -0.84 9.27 7.51
CA TRP A 58 -0.48 10.55 6.93
C TRP A 58 -1.70 11.42 6.65
N SER A 59 -2.76 10.85 6.06
CA SER A 59 -3.99 11.59 5.78
C SER A 59 -4.58 12.23 7.04
N ALA A 60 -4.58 11.51 8.16
CA ALA A 60 -5.03 12.05 9.44
C ALA A 60 -4.08 13.12 9.99
N LEU A 61 -2.76 12.84 10.04
CA LEU A 61 -1.75 13.77 10.57
C LEU A 61 -1.64 15.07 9.75
N ALA A 62 -1.91 15.02 8.46
CA ALA A 62 -1.91 16.19 7.57
C ALA A 62 -3.20 17.02 7.68
N ALA A 63 -4.28 16.46 8.17
CA ALA A 63 -5.55 17.15 8.32
C ALA A 63 -5.55 18.15 9.48
N ARG A 64 -6.31 19.23 9.34
CA ARG A 64 -6.53 20.23 10.42
C ARG A 64 -7.81 19.93 11.20
N ARG A 65 -8.74 19.24 10.59
CA ARG A 65 -10.07 18.91 11.13
C ARG A 65 -10.64 17.73 10.36
N ALA A 66 -11.60 17.04 10.97
CA ALA A 66 -12.37 16.02 10.29
C ALA A 66 -13.13 16.64 9.09
N SER A 67 -12.84 16.13 7.91
CA SER A 67 -13.49 16.57 6.68
C SER A 67 -13.33 15.47 5.62
N PRO A 68 -14.15 15.45 4.56
CA PRO A 68 -14.00 14.50 3.45
C PRO A 68 -12.62 14.54 2.78
N ALA A 69 -11.85 15.62 2.99
CA ALA A 69 -10.49 15.75 2.47
C ALA A 69 -9.53 14.67 3.01
N LEU A 70 -9.81 14.09 4.18
CA LEU A 70 -9.08 12.95 4.75
C LEU A 70 -9.07 11.72 3.83
N LEU A 71 -10.09 11.58 2.99
CA LEU A 71 -10.27 10.38 2.18
C LEU A 71 -9.54 10.43 0.83
N TRP A 72 -9.01 11.59 0.40
CA TRP A 72 -8.36 11.69 -0.90
C TRP A 72 -7.16 10.75 -1.06
N GLY A 73 -6.28 10.67 -0.06
CA GLY A 73 -5.15 9.73 -0.08
C GLY A 73 -5.62 8.26 -0.12
N PRO A 74 -6.41 7.79 0.86
CA PRO A 74 -6.96 6.45 0.89
C PRO A 74 -7.72 6.06 -0.38
N LEU A 75 -8.62 6.92 -0.87
CA LEU A 75 -9.40 6.64 -2.09
C LEU A 75 -8.51 6.65 -3.34
N GLY A 76 -7.56 7.59 -3.42
CA GLY A 76 -6.60 7.63 -4.52
C GLY A 76 -5.76 6.36 -4.57
N PHE A 77 -5.25 5.90 -3.42
CA PHE A 77 -4.50 4.66 -3.33
C PHE A 77 -5.36 3.45 -3.75
N ALA A 78 -6.52 3.25 -3.12
CA ALA A 78 -7.38 2.09 -3.39
C ALA A 78 -7.85 2.04 -4.85
N SER A 79 -8.22 3.18 -5.43
CA SER A 79 -8.67 3.26 -6.83
C SER A 79 -7.54 2.92 -7.80
N MET A 80 -6.34 3.48 -7.58
CA MET A 80 -5.21 3.26 -8.48
C MET A 80 -4.58 1.88 -8.30
N LEU A 81 -4.64 1.29 -7.10
CA LEU A 81 -4.32 -0.12 -6.88
C LEU A 81 -5.23 -1.02 -7.74
N LEU A 82 -6.53 -0.76 -7.72
CA LEU A 82 -7.47 -1.52 -8.54
C LEU A 82 -7.18 -1.37 -10.04
N VAL A 83 -6.91 -0.15 -10.50
CA VAL A 83 -6.52 0.11 -11.90
C VAL A 83 -5.27 -0.68 -12.27
N GLY A 84 -4.23 -0.62 -11.45
CA GLY A 84 -3.00 -1.39 -11.65
C GLY A 84 -3.26 -2.90 -11.69
N ALA A 85 -4.08 -3.41 -10.77
CA ALA A 85 -4.44 -4.83 -10.73
C ALA A 85 -5.17 -5.29 -11.99
N LEU A 86 -6.12 -4.51 -12.48
CA LEU A 86 -6.84 -4.83 -13.72
C LEU A 86 -5.93 -4.83 -14.96
N ILE A 87 -4.92 -3.95 -14.99
CA ILE A 87 -3.89 -3.96 -16.03
C ILE A 87 -3.00 -5.21 -15.87
N GLY A 88 -2.55 -5.50 -14.66
CA GLY A 88 -1.70 -6.67 -14.37
C GLY A 88 -2.35 -7.99 -14.74
N LEU A 89 -3.67 -8.13 -14.56
CA LEU A 89 -4.45 -9.32 -14.97
C LEU A 89 -4.33 -9.64 -16.45
N GLN A 90 -3.90 -8.68 -17.29
CA GLN A 90 -3.63 -8.94 -18.72
C GLN A 90 -2.34 -9.73 -18.93
N GLY A 91 -1.58 -10.06 -17.87
CA GLY A 91 -0.32 -10.78 -17.95
C GLY A 91 0.84 -9.97 -18.51
N ILE A 92 0.73 -8.63 -18.50
CA ILE A 92 1.78 -7.74 -19.02
C ILE A 92 2.81 -7.51 -17.92
N ALA A 93 4.03 -8.01 -18.12
CA ALA A 93 5.13 -7.74 -17.22
C ALA A 93 5.63 -6.30 -17.41
N ILE A 94 5.57 -5.50 -16.36
CA ILE A 94 6.06 -4.12 -16.36
C ILE A 94 7.36 -4.07 -15.55
N PRO A 95 8.43 -3.48 -16.09
CA PRO A 95 9.68 -3.34 -15.35
C PRO A 95 9.54 -2.36 -14.17
N ALA A 96 10.45 -2.45 -13.23
CA ALA A 96 10.54 -1.55 -12.07
C ALA A 96 9.36 -1.61 -11.07
N VAL A 97 8.53 -2.65 -11.09
CA VAL A 97 7.43 -2.80 -10.13
C VAL A 97 7.98 -2.84 -8.69
N GLU A 98 8.92 -3.74 -8.39
CA GLU A 98 9.48 -3.86 -7.04
C GLU A 98 10.22 -2.62 -6.54
N PRO A 99 11.10 -1.96 -7.33
CA PRO A 99 11.68 -0.68 -6.92
C PRO A 99 10.64 0.40 -6.62
N MET A 100 9.53 0.43 -7.35
CA MET A 100 8.46 1.41 -7.12
C MET A 100 7.65 1.09 -5.85
N ILE A 101 7.45 -0.19 -5.52
CA ILE A 101 6.87 -0.62 -4.26
C ILE A 101 7.78 -0.19 -3.09
N ALA A 102 9.08 -0.45 -3.18
CA ALA A 102 10.03 -0.02 -2.17
C ALA A 102 10.08 1.52 -2.01
N ALA A 103 10.06 2.26 -3.13
CA ALA A 103 10.01 3.71 -3.12
C ALA A 103 8.73 4.24 -2.46
N SER A 104 7.60 3.53 -2.60
CA SER A 104 6.34 3.90 -1.95
C SER A 104 6.45 3.95 -0.43
N LEU A 105 7.16 3.00 0.16
CA LEU A 105 7.40 2.95 1.61
C LEU A 105 8.24 4.14 2.08
N LEU A 106 9.29 4.48 1.33
CA LEU A 106 10.12 5.63 1.64
C LEU A 106 9.30 6.93 1.56
N VAL A 107 8.55 7.11 0.48
CA VAL A 107 7.75 8.32 0.26
C VAL A 107 6.64 8.44 1.31
N THR A 108 5.87 7.39 1.54
CA THR A 108 4.80 7.42 2.56
C THR A 108 5.36 7.62 3.97
N GLY A 109 6.50 7.00 4.30
CA GLY A 109 7.20 7.22 5.56
C GLY A 109 7.65 8.68 5.73
N LEU A 110 8.19 9.32 4.69
CA LEU A 110 8.56 10.74 4.70
C LEU A 110 7.33 11.66 4.83
N LEU A 111 6.22 11.33 4.17
CA LEU A 111 4.96 12.07 4.29
C LEU A 111 4.42 12.01 5.72
N VAL A 112 4.45 10.85 6.37
CA VAL A 112 4.08 10.68 7.78
C VAL A 112 4.99 11.49 8.69
N ALA A 113 6.30 11.36 8.52
CA ALA A 113 7.31 12.03 9.37
C ALA A 113 7.24 13.56 9.26
N SER A 114 7.05 14.09 8.05
CA SER A 114 6.97 15.52 7.78
C SER A 114 5.60 16.13 8.08
N ARG A 115 4.55 15.31 8.14
CA ARG A 115 3.15 15.76 8.20
C ARG A 115 2.82 16.76 7.09
N LEU A 116 3.43 16.56 5.92
CA LEU A 116 3.29 17.46 4.78
C LEU A 116 1.82 17.56 4.38
N ARG A 117 1.33 18.77 4.26
CA ARG A 117 -0.04 19.08 3.84
C ARG A 117 -0.06 19.45 2.38
N VAL A 118 -0.84 18.72 1.62
CA VAL A 118 -1.05 18.99 0.20
C VAL A 118 -2.56 19.02 -0.11
N PRO A 119 -2.98 19.65 -1.20
CA PRO A 119 -4.38 19.57 -1.67
C PRO A 119 -4.79 18.11 -1.87
N GLY A 120 -6.06 17.80 -1.66
CA GLY A 120 -6.56 16.42 -1.74
C GLY A 120 -6.22 15.71 -3.05
N ILE A 121 -6.38 16.40 -4.20
CA ILE A 121 -6.01 15.85 -5.52
C ILE A 121 -4.52 15.51 -5.57
N ALA A 122 -3.65 16.38 -5.06
CA ALA A 122 -2.23 16.10 -5.01
C ALA A 122 -1.92 14.92 -4.09
N ALA A 123 -2.61 14.78 -2.95
CA ALA A 123 -2.50 13.61 -2.08
C ALA A 123 -2.86 12.33 -2.82
N ALA A 124 -4.01 12.32 -3.51
CA ALA A 124 -4.46 11.17 -4.29
C ALA A 124 -3.46 10.80 -5.40
N LEU A 125 -2.90 11.79 -6.10
CA LEU A 125 -1.94 11.56 -7.18
C LEU A 125 -0.61 11.01 -6.63
N ILE A 126 -0.07 11.59 -5.56
CA ILE A 126 1.20 11.14 -4.97
C ILE A 126 1.13 9.67 -4.58
N VAL A 127 0.12 9.28 -3.80
CA VAL A 127 0.01 7.88 -3.36
C VAL A 127 -0.50 6.96 -4.47
N GLY A 128 -1.34 7.48 -5.38
CA GLY A 128 -1.93 6.73 -6.48
C GLY A 128 -0.90 6.24 -7.48
N VAL A 129 0.10 7.05 -7.79
CA VAL A 129 1.20 6.63 -8.69
C VAL A 129 1.88 5.36 -8.17
N PHE A 130 2.17 5.28 -6.88
CA PHE A 130 2.77 4.09 -6.30
C PHE A 130 1.77 2.93 -6.19
N ALA A 131 0.52 3.22 -5.88
CA ALA A 131 -0.53 2.23 -5.76
C ALA A 131 -0.76 1.45 -7.06
N VAL A 132 -0.56 2.08 -8.23
CA VAL A 132 -0.60 1.38 -9.53
C VAL A 132 0.39 0.22 -9.55
N PHE A 133 1.61 0.42 -9.06
CA PHE A 133 2.64 -0.63 -9.06
C PHE A 133 2.32 -1.77 -8.09
N HIS A 134 1.76 -1.47 -6.92
CA HIS A 134 1.22 -2.51 -6.03
C HIS A 134 0.13 -3.32 -6.72
N GLY A 135 -0.77 -2.65 -7.42
CA GLY A 135 -1.83 -3.31 -8.19
C GLY A 135 -1.27 -4.16 -9.34
N LEU A 136 -0.34 -3.62 -10.12
CA LEU A 136 0.31 -4.33 -11.23
C LEU A 136 0.97 -5.64 -10.77
N ALA A 137 1.68 -5.62 -9.64
CA ALA A 137 2.29 -6.82 -9.06
C ALA A 137 1.25 -7.91 -8.84
N HIS A 138 0.22 -7.59 -8.06
CA HIS A 138 -0.82 -8.56 -7.70
C HIS A 138 -1.66 -9.00 -8.90
N GLY A 139 -2.00 -8.07 -9.79
CA GLY A 139 -2.72 -8.42 -10.99
C GLY A 139 -1.94 -9.40 -11.88
N TYR A 140 -0.64 -9.15 -12.04
CA TYR A 140 0.24 -10.03 -12.82
C TYR A 140 0.35 -11.44 -12.20
N GLU A 141 0.52 -11.53 -10.88
CA GLU A 141 0.57 -12.80 -10.16
C GLU A 141 -0.75 -13.60 -10.28
N LEU A 142 -1.87 -12.91 -10.37
CA LEU A 142 -3.20 -13.51 -10.47
C LEU A 142 -3.66 -13.72 -11.92
N ALA A 143 -2.83 -13.37 -12.91
CA ALA A 143 -3.19 -13.52 -14.31
C ALA A 143 -3.50 -14.99 -14.65
N GLY A 144 -4.65 -15.23 -15.28
CA GLY A 144 -5.11 -16.57 -15.60
C GLY A 144 -5.74 -17.35 -14.45
N SER A 145 -5.71 -16.85 -13.21
CA SER A 145 -6.39 -17.51 -12.08
C SER A 145 -7.91 -17.36 -12.16
N PRO A 146 -8.68 -18.44 -12.05
CA PRO A 146 -10.15 -18.36 -12.07
C PRO A 146 -10.72 -17.60 -10.86
N SER A 147 -9.98 -17.49 -9.77
CA SER A 147 -10.39 -16.77 -8.54
C SER A 147 -9.80 -15.36 -8.43
N ALA A 148 -9.11 -14.86 -9.46
CA ALA A 148 -8.43 -13.58 -9.43
C ALA A 148 -9.29 -12.43 -8.88
N LEU A 149 -10.53 -12.29 -9.35
CA LEU A 149 -11.42 -11.22 -8.90
C LEU A 149 -11.83 -11.37 -7.43
N HIS A 150 -12.00 -12.58 -6.92
CA HIS A 150 -12.30 -12.81 -5.50
C HIS A 150 -11.09 -12.46 -4.63
N THR A 151 -9.89 -12.83 -5.08
CA THR A 151 -8.64 -12.50 -4.39
C THR A 151 -8.42 -10.99 -4.37
N LEU A 152 -8.61 -10.29 -5.49
CA LEU A 152 -8.52 -8.84 -5.56
C LEU A 152 -9.56 -8.13 -4.68
N ALA A 153 -10.78 -8.66 -4.61
CA ALA A 153 -11.81 -8.12 -3.72
C ALA A 153 -11.40 -8.25 -2.24
N GLY A 154 -10.77 -9.36 -1.85
CA GLY A 154 -10.20 -9.53 -0.52
C GLY A 154 -9.09 -8.53 -0.23
N MET A 155 -8.13 -8.38 -1.16
CA MET A 155 -7.03 -7.41 -1.05
C MET A 155 -7.55 -5.98 -0.91
N LEU A 156 -8.51 -5.59 -1.74
CA LEU A 156 -9.10 -4.25 -1.69
C LEU A 156 -9.82 -4.00 -0.35
N THR A 157 -10.53 -5.00 0.16
CA THR A 157 -11.20 -4.92 1.46
C THR A 157 -10.19 -4.71 2.59
N ALA A 158 -9.11 -5.50 2.62
CA ALA A 158 -8.03 -5.32 3.58
C ALA A 158 -7.37 -3.94 3.46
N THR A 159 -7.12 -3.48 2.23
CA THR A 159 -6.56 -2.13 1.96
C THR A 159 -7.42 -1.04 2.59
N VAL A 160 -8.73 -1.07 2.39
CA VAL A 160 -9.66 -0.09 2.98
C VAL A 160 -9.62 -0.13 4.51
N LEU A 161 -9.60 -1.32 5.10
CA LEU A 161 -9.55 -1.47 6.56
C LEU A 161 -8.21 -1.00 7.14
N LEU A 162 -7.08 -1.27 6.46
CA LEU A 162 -5.76 -0.79 6.88
C LEU A 162 -5.64 0.73 6.75
N HIS A 163 -6.21 1.33 5.73
CA HIS A 163 -6.33 2.80 5.64
C HIS A 163 -7.16 3.36 6.80
N ALA A 164 -8.29 2.73 7.12
CA ALA A 164 -9.13 3.16 8.24
C ALA A 164 -8.38 3.03 9.58
N ALA A 165 -7.62 1.94 9.78
CA ALA A 165 -6.76 1.78 10.95
C ALA A 165 -5.70 2.88 11.02
N GLY A 166 -5.03 3.21 9.91
CA GLY A 166 -4.08 4.32 9.83
C GLY A 166 -4.73 5.68 10.16
N LEU A 167 -5.92 5.94 9.62
CA LEU A 167 -6.69 7.15 9.93
C LEU A 167 -7.00 7.26 11.43
N THR A 168 -7.42 6.17 12.06
CA THR A 168 -7.74 6.17 13.50
C THR A 168 -6.50 6.36 14.38
N LEU A 169 -5.36 5.78 13.98
CA LEU A 169 -4.09 5.94 14.69
C LEU A 169 -3.52 7.37 14.60
N GLY A 170 -3.81 8.07 13.52
CA GLY A 170 -3.33 9.44 13.29
C GLY A 170 -4.24 10.54 13.83
N TRP A 171 -5.46 10.18 14.18
CA TRP A 171 -6.47 11.11 14.69
C TRP A 171 -6.38 11.27 16.21
#